data_7faf76da34491f3441c5ea982b4c9b78
#
_entry.id   7faf76da34491f3441c5ea982b4c9b78
#
_cell.length_a   1.000
_cell.length_b   1.000
_cell.length_c   1.000
_cell.angle_alpha   90.00
_cell.angle_beta   90.00
_cell.angle_gamma   90.00
#
_symmetry.space_group_name_H-M   'P 1'
#
loop_
_entity.id
_entity.type
_entity.pdbx_description
1 polymer ?
#
loop_
_entity_poly.entity_id
_entity_poly.type
_entity_poly.pdbx_seq_one_letter_code
_entity_poly.pdbx_strand_id
1 'polypeptide(L)'
;MNFKVCKLTKDMSDDYIDYFEHRAFSDGNIQKGCYCVWHHWTDKHEQERSLMPENERLYRKRDYAKELIESGILNGFVAVYDNQIVGFCNADTKDNYFRLSRETAPYSWNGVDERDKILSIVCFTVEPDMRRIGIAKALLDCACQYAKKNGYDYIEGYPS
;
A
#
# COMPACT_ATOMS: atom_id res chain seq x y z
N MET A 1 -24.23 3.77 -5.32
CA MET A 1 -23.47 3.16 -4.21
C MET A 1 -22.49 4.20 -3.69
N ASN A 2 -22.60 4.56 -2.42
CA ASN A 2 -21.82 5.65 -1.81
C ASN A 2 -20.65 5.10 -1.02
N PHE A 3 -19.46 5.13 -1.59
CA PHE A 3 -18.22 4.88 -0.88
C PHE A 3 -17.51 6.21 -0.58
N LYS A 4 -16.64 6.22 0.40
CA LYS A 4 -15.79 7.36 0.75
C LYS A 4 -14.32 6.99 0.59
N VAL A 5 -13.49 7.95 0.17
CA VAL A 5 -12.05 7.78 0.13
C VAL A 5 -11.41 8.69 1.17
N CYS A 6 -10.52 8.13 1.98
CA CYS A 6 -9.79 8.86 2.99
C CYS A 6 -8.37 8.30 3.15
N LYS A 7 -7.53 9.03 3.86
CA LYS A 7 -6.18 8.58 4.19
C LYS A 7 -6.22 7.41 5.16
N LEU A 8 -5.37 6.41 4.95
CA LEU A 8 -5.14 5.33 5.93
C LEU A 8 -4.55 5.93 7.21
N THR A 9 -5.16 5.63 8.35
CA THR A 9 -4.74 6.09 9.67
C THR A 9 -4.32 4.92 10.56
N LYS A 10 -3.58 5.20 11.64
CA LYS A 10 -3.02 4.18 12.54
C LYS A 10 -4.08 3.30 13.19
N ASP A 11 -5.25 3.84 13.46
CA ASP A 11 -6.39 3.14 14.07
C ASP A 11 -7.13 2.21 13.12
N MET A 12 -6.79 2.23 11.83
CA MET A 12 -7.39 1.35 10.81
C MET A 12 -6.63 0.03 10.62
N SER A 13 -5.64 -0.29 11.44
CA SER A 13 -4.79 -1.47 11.25
C SER A 13 -5.60 -2.78 11.22
N ASP A 14 -6.54 -2.96 12.13
CA ASP A 14 -7.38 -4.17 12.15
C ASP A 14 -8.32 -4.25 10.94
N ASP A 15 -8.93 -3.15 10.54
CA ASP A 15 -9.78 -3.08 9.34
C ASP A 15 -8.98 -3.38 8.07
N TYR A 16 -7.74 -2.90 7.99
CA TYR A 16 -6.83 -3.18 6.89
C TYR A 16 -6.49 -4.68 6.80
N ILE A 17 -6.15 -5.30 7.92
CA ILE A 17 -5.87 -6.74 7.96
C ILE A 17 -7.10 -7.54 7.54
N ASP A 18 -8.28 -7.21 8.10
CA ASP A 18 -9.53 -7.86 7.74
C ASP A 18 -9.83 -7.75 6.24
N TYR A 19 -9.59 -6.57 5.64
CA TYR A 19 -9.74 -6.36 4.20
C TYR A 19 -8.84 -7.30 3.39
N PHE A 20 -7.56 -7.37 3.71
CA PHE A 20 -6.61 -8.21 2.97
C PHE A 20 -6.84 -9.70 3.17
N GLU A 21 -7.32 -10.12 4.33
CA GLU A 21 -7.62 -11.54 4.59
C GLU A 21 -8.89 -12.03 3.91
N HIS A 22 -9.92 -11.21 3.86
CA HIS A 22 -11.27 -11.69 3.51
C HIS A 22 -11.85 -11.08 2.23
N ARG A 23 -11.39 -9.89 1.78
CA ARG A 23 -12.05 -9.17 0.69
C ARG A 23 -11.15 -8.84 -0.50
N ALA A 24 -9.93 -8.35 -0.29
CA ALA A 24 -9.07 -7.87 -1.37
C ALA A 24 -8.85 -8.89 -2.50
N PHE A 25 -8.75 -10.15 -2.15
CA PHE A 25 -8.47 -11.26 -3.06
C PHE A 25 -9.47 -12.40 -2.91
N SER A 26 -10.74 -12.07 -2.70
CA SER A 26 -11.83 -13.06 -2.56
C SER A 26 -12.07 -13.85 -3.85
N ASP A 27 -11.55 -13.38 -4.98
CA ASP A 27 -11.55 -14.08 -6.28
C ASP A 27 -10.43 -15.14 -6.43
N GLY A 28 -9.64 -15.37 -5.37
CA GLY A 28 -8.57 -16.38 -5.40
C GLY A 28 -7.29 -15.93 -6.10
N ASN A 29 -7.08 -14.62 -6.25
CA ASN A 29 -5.86 -14.08 -6.86
C ASN A 29 -4.60 -14.59 -6.15
N ILE A 30 -3.53 -14.86 -6.92
CA ILE A 30 -2.24 -15.35 -6.43
C ILE A 30 -1.53 -14.38 -5.47
N GLN A 31 -1.91 -13.12 -5.46
CA GLN A 31 -1.35 -12.12 -4.56
C GLN A 31 -1.94 -12.17 -3.15
N LYS A 32 -2.86 -13.09 -2.89
CA LYS A 32 -3.39 -13.31 -1.54
C LYS A 32 -2.24 -13.55 -0.54
N GLY A 33 -2.25 -12.80 0.55
CA GLY A 33 -1.19 -12.85 1.57
C GLY A 33 -0.05 -11.86 1.37
N CYS A 34 -0.12 -10.95 0.39
CA CYS A 34 0.91 -9.92 0.19
C CYS A 34 0.83 -8.77 1.21
N TYR A 35 -0.37 -8.43 1.68
CA TYR A 35 -0.66 -7.31 2.59
C TYR A 35 -0.02 -5.97 2.15
N CYS A 36 0.35 -5.83 0.89
CA CYS A 36 1.05 -4.67 0.30
C CYS A 36 2.32 -4.21 1.05
N VAL A 37 3.05 -5.13 1.66
CA VAL A 37 4.27 -4.81 2.41
C VAL A 37 5.56 -4.94 1.60
N TRP A 38 5.49 -5.42 0.35
CA TRP A 38 6.67 -5.74 -0.46
C TRP A 38 7.67 -4.59 -0.55
N HIS A 39 7.24 -3.36 -0.74
CA HIS A 39 8.12 -2.21 -0.89
C HIS A 39 8.81 -1.78 0.42
N HIS A 40 8.34 -2.28 1.55
CA HIS A 40 8.97 -2.16 2.87
C HIS A 40 9.70 -3.43 3.31
N TRP A 41 9.53 -4.53 2.57
CA TRP A 41 10.10 -5.84 2.91
C TRP A 41 11.56 -5.92 2.49
N THR A 42 12.45 -6.12 3.45
CA THR A 42 13.90 -6.21 3.23
C THR A 42 14.35 -7.67 3.09
N ASP A 43 15.57 -7.85 2.59
CA ASP A 43 16.17 -9.20 2.52
C ASP A 43 16.33 -9.83 3.91
N LYS A 44 16.55 -9.01 4.94
CA LYS A 44 16.58 -9.46 6.34
C LYS A 44 15.22 -10.05 6.75
N HIS A 45 14.12 -9.38 6.42
CA HIS A 45 12.77 -9.91 6.68
C HIS A 45 12.53 -11.25 5.99
N GLU A 46 13.01 -11.40 4.75
CA GLU A 46 12.87 -12.66 4.01
C GLU A 46 13.70 -13.78 4.63
N GLN A 47 14.91 -13.49 5.08
CA GLN A 47 15.76 -14.45 5.79
C GLN A 47 15.11 -14.90 7.10
N GLU A 48 14.63 -13.95 7.92
CA GLU A 48 13.91 -14.26 9.15
C GLU A 48 12.69 -15.13 8.90
N ARG A 49 11.87 -14.77 7.89
CA ARG A 49 10.69 -15.54 7.51
C ARG A 49 11.03 -16.95 7.06
N SER A 50 12.12 -17.13 6.32
CA SER A 50 12.54 -18.47 5.83
C SER A 50 12.92 -19.43 6.95
N LEU A 51 13.35 -18.90 8.10
CA LEU A 51 13.72 -19.68 9.28
C LEU A 51 12.52 -20.01 10.20
N MET A 52 11.36 -19.39 9.95
CA MET A 52 10.16 -19.63 10.75
C MET A 52 9.48 -20.95 10.39
N PRO A 53 8.75 -21.59 11.31
CA PRO A 53 7.88 -22.73 11.00
C PRO A 53 6.86 -22.34 9.91
N GLU A 54 6.52 -23.31 9.06
CA GLU A 54 5.62 -23.07 7.91
C GLU A 54 4.29 -22.43 8.31
N ASN A 55 3.69 -22.90 9.39
CA ASN A 55 2.43 -22.36 9.92
C ASN A 55 2.52 -20.92 10.39
N GLU A 56 3.71 -20.44 10.77
CA GLU A 56 3.94 -19.07 11.20
C GLU A 56 4.29 -18.13 10.04
N ARG A 57 4.93 -18.65 8.98
CA ARG A 57 5.31 -17.88 7.78
C ARG A 57 4.13 -17.17 7.13
N LEU A 58 2.94 -17.79 7.17
CA LEU A 58 1.72 -17.25 6.59
C LEU A 58 1.31 -15.93 7.24
N TYR A 59 1.60 -15.79 8.53
CA TYR A 59 1.17 -14.62 9.32
C TYR A 59 2.24 -13.55 9.46
N ARG A 60 3.47 -13.81 9.04
CA ARG A 60 4.57 -12.84 9.25
C ARG A 60 4.35 -11.52 8.52
N LYS A 61 3.92 -11.57 7.26
CA LYS A 61 3.61 -10.36 6.48
C LYS A 61 2.39 -9.62 7.02
N ARG A 62 1.39 -10.36 7.51
CA ARG A 62 0.23 -9.77 8.18
C ARG A 62 0.65 -8.96 9.41
N ASP A 63 1.42 -9.57 10.29
CA ASP A 63 1.86 -8.93 11.54
C ASP A 63 2.76 -7.73 11.25
N TYR A 64 3.62 -7.84 10.24
CA TYR A 64 4.45 -6.73 9.78
C TYR A 64 3.64 -5.57 9.22
N ALA A 65 2.60 -5.84 8.42
CA ALA A 65 1.70 -4.81 7.93
C ALA A 65 1.03 -4.04 9.08
N LYS A 66 0.57 -4.76 10.09
CA LYS A 66 -0.03 -4.16 11.28
C LYS A 66 0.95 -3.24 12.01
N GLU A 67 2.18 -3.72 12.24
CA GLU A 67 3.25 -2.93 12.84
C GLU A 67 3.54 -1.65 12.06
N LEU A 68 3.63 -1.74 10.73
CA LEU A 68 3.91 -0.61 9.85
C LEU A 68 2.80 0.44 9.85
N ILE A 69 1.53 0.02 9.89
CA ILE A 69 0.39 0.93 9.96
C ILE A 69 0.37 1.64 11.31
N GLU A 70 0.49 0.90 12.40
CA GLU A 70 0.46 1.45 13.76
C GLU A 70 1.63 2.38 14.06
N SER A 71 2.78 2.16 13.42
CA SER A 71 3.95 3.05 13.51
C SER A 71 3.93 4.21 12.50
N GLY A 72 2.94 4.26 11.59
CA GLY A 72 2.82 5.32 10.59
C GLY A 72 3.78 5.20 9.40
N ILE A 73 4.35 4.02 9.17
CA ILE A 73 5.30 3.77 8.08
C ILE A 73 4.58 3.31 6.80
N LEU A 74 3.55 2.47 6.92
CA LEU A 74 2.73 2.08 5.77
C LEU A 74 1.58 3.08 5.62
N ASN A 75 1.57 3.79 4.50
CA ASN A 75 0.65 4.88 4.22
C ASN A 75 -0.10 4.66 2.91
N GLY A 76 -1.15 5.40 2.74
CA GLY A 76 -1.95 5.36 1.51
C GLY A 76 -3.36 5.87 1.74
N PHE A 77 -4.23 5.47 0.83
CA PHE A 77 -5.63 5.88 0.81
C PHE A 77 -6.53 4.64 0.76
N VAL A 78 -7.62 4.69 1.48
CA VAL A 78 -8.60 3.62 1.52
C VAL A 78 -9.95 4.09 1.01
N ALA A 79 -10.65 3.21 0.30
CA ALA A 79 -12.06 3.37 0.00
C ALA A 79 -12.86 2.59 1.04
N VAL A 80 -13.85 3.25 1.63
CA VAL A 80 -14.68 2.68 2.70
C VAL A 80 -16.14 2.68 2.25
N TYR A 81 -16.77 1.54 2.35
CA TYR A 81 -18.19 1.34 2.10
C TYR A 81 -18.79 0.50 3.24
N ASP A 82 -19.91 0.95 3.78
CA ASP A 82 -20.59 0.28 4.90
C ASP A 82 -19.64 -0.02 6.07
N ASN A 83 -18.83 0.96 6.46
CA ASN A 83 -17.81 0.89 7.52
C ASN A 83 -16.70 -0.15 7.30
N GLN A 84 -16.55 -0.66 6.07
CA GLN A 84 -15.51 -1.62 5.72
C GLN A 84 -14.61 -1.07 4.62
N ILE A 85 -13.31 -1.37 4.69
CA ILE A 85 -12.39 -1.08 3.60
C ILE A 85 -12.75 -2.00 2.42
N VAL A 86 -12.92 -1.40 1.26
CA VAL A 86 -13.24 -2.09 -0.01
C VAL A 86 -12.21 -1.82 -1.11
N GLY A 87 -11.25 -0.95 -0.85
CA GLY A 87 -10.15 -0.64 -1.75
C GLY A 87 -9.00 0.03 -1.03
N PHE A 88 -7.81 -0.13 -1.56
CA PHE A 88 -6.58 0.46 -1.03
C PHE A 88 -5.66 0.92 -2.16
N CYS A 89 -5.08 2.10 -1.98
CA CYS A 89 -4.01 2.65 -2.79
C CYS A 89 -2.78 2.85 -1.89
N ASN A 90 -1.73 2.07 -2.11
CA ASN A 90 -0.48 2.22 -1.40
C ASN A 90 0.31 3.37 -2.02
N ALA A 91 0.41 4.47 -1.33
CA ALA A 91 1.05 5.69 -1.80
C ALA A 91 1.78 6.41 -0.66
N ASP A 92 3.00 6.82 -0.92
CA ASP A 92 3.82 7.60 0.03
C ASP A 92 4.94 8.33 -0.71
N THR A 93 5.64 9.19 -0.01
CA THR A 93 6.90 9.78 -0.50
C THR A 93 7.85 8.65 -0.93
N LYS A 94 8.38 8.74 -2.13
CA LYS A 94 9.19 7.69 -2.77
C LYS A 94 10.28 7.15 -1.85
N ASP A 95 10.99 8.05 -1.18
CA ASP A 95 12.12 7.68 -0.33
C ASP A 95 11.73 6.96 0.97
N ASN A 96 10.45 6.94 1.32
CA ASN A 96 9.92 6.17 2.44
C ASN A 96 9.77 4.67 2.13
N TYR A 97 9.81 4.29 0.85
CA TYR A 97 9.83 2.88 0.46
C TYR A 97 11.25 2.36 0.40
N PHE A 98 11.58 1.35 1.19
CA PHE A 98 12.90 0.73 1.19
C PHE A 98 13.36 0.35 -0.24
N ARG A 99 12.51 -0.27 -1.03
CA ARG A 99 12.85 -0.73 -2.37
C ARG A 99 12.89 0.36 -3.44
N LEU A 100 12.50 1.57 -3.13
CA LEU A 100 12.50 2.73 -4.04
C LEU A 100 13.39 3.85 -3.53
N SER A 101 13.93 3.75 -2.32
CA SER A 101 14.73 4.82 -1.74
C SER A 101 16.02 5.07 -2.52
N ARG A 102 16.54 6.29 -2.47
CA ARG A 102 17.81 6.68 -3.13
C ARG A 102 18.97 5.83 -2.68
N GLU A 103 18.95 5.44 -1.40
CA GLU A 103 20.02 4.64 -0.79
C GLU A 103 20.03 3.20 -1.30
N THR A 104 18.85 2.57 -1.41
CA THR A 104 18.73 1.13 -1.73
C THR A 104 18.43 0.84 -3.18
N ALA A 105 17.82 1.78 -3.92
CA ALA A 105 17.43 1.60 -5.30
C ALA A 105 17.71 2.86 -6.15
N PRO A 106 18.97 3.28 -6.29
CA PRO A 106 19.31 4.54 -6.95
C PRO A 106 18.85 4.61 -8.41
N TYR A 107 18.77 3.48 -9.09
CA TYR A 107 18.32 3.44 -10.50
C TYR A 107 16.85 3.84 -10.68
N SER A 108 16.03 3.70 -9.65
CA SER A 108 14.62 4.13 -9.70
C SER A 108 14.46 5.66 -9.71
N TRP A 109 15.54 6.41 -9.52
CA TRP A 109 15.58 7.87 -9.50
C TRP A 109 16.07 8.50 -10.79
N ASN A 110 16.30 7.73 -11.84
CA ASN A 110 16.79 8.23 -13.13
C ASN A 110 15.86 9.31 -13.71
N GLY A 111 16.48 10.44 -14.11
CA GLY A 111 15.77 11.55 -14.76
C GLY A 111 15.08 12.53 -13.84
N VAL A 112 15.22 12.39 -12.52
CA VAL A 112 14.65 13.30 -11.52
C VAL A 112 15.75 13.98 -10.71
N ASP A 113 15.51 15.26 -10.34
CA ASP A 113 16.40 16.00 -9.46
C ASP A 113 16.33 15.42 -8.04
N GLU A 114 17.48 15.36 -7.34
CA GLU A 114 17.53 14.87 -5.95
C GLU A 114 16.67 15.65 -4.97
N ARG A 115 16.33 16.90 -5.29
CA ARG A 115 15.50 17.78 -4.46
C ARG A 115 14.02 17.61 -4.71
N ASP A 116 13.64 16.90 -5.78
CA ASP A 116 12.24 16.70 -6.12
C ASP A 116 11.54 15.82 -5.09
N LYS A 117 10.35 16.26 -4.70
CA LYS A 117 9.47 15.50 -3.82
C LYS A 117 8.50 14.69 -4.67
N ILE A 118 8.60 13.36 -4.58
CA ILE A 118 7.85 12.43 -5.41
C ILE A 118 6.88 11.62 -4.55
N LEU A 119 5.60 11.61 -4.92
CA LEU A 119 4.62 10.67 -4.40
C LEU A 119 4.61 9.43 -5.29
N SER A 120 4.98 8.28 -4.75
CA SER A 120 4.97 7.00 -5.46
C SER A 120 3.75 6.19 -5.11
N ILE A 121 3.05 5.69 -6.12
CA ILE A 121 1.94 4.74 -5.99
C ILE A 121 2.45 3.37 -6.39
N VAL A 122 2.46 2.44 -5.45
CA VAL A 122 3.07 1.13 -5.66
C VAL A 122 2.05 -0.01 -5.78
N CYS A 123 0.81 0.21 -5.38
CA CYS A 123 -0.22 -0.81 -5.46
C CYS A 123 -1.62 -0.21 -5.42
N PHE A 124 -2.52 -0.82 -6.19
CA PHE A 124 -3.97 -0.64 -6.07
C PHE A 124 -4.63 -2.00 -5.85
N THR A 125 -5.52 -2.06 -4.89
CA THR A 125 -6.40 -3.22 -4.69
C THR A 125 -7.84 -2.74 -4.56
N VAL A 126 -8.78 -3.45 -5.17
CA VAL A 126 -10.22 -3.23 -5.02
C VAL A 126 -10.89 -4.58 -4.86
N GLU A 127 -11.75 -4.69 -3.86
CA GLU A 127 -12.57 -5.87 -3.63
C GLU A 127 -13.25 -6.30 -4.94
N PRO A 128 -13.18 -7.57 -5.34
CA PRO A 128 -13.69 -8.03 -6.64
C PRO A 128 -15.13 -7.61 -6.94
N ASP A 129 -16.02 -7.73 -5.96
CA ASP A 129 -17.43 -7.38 -6.11
C ASP A 129 -17.70 -5.85 -6.17
N MET A 130 -16.69 -5.06 -5.84
CA MET A 130 -16.74 -3.59 -5.84
C MET A 130 -15.97 -2.96 -7.01
N ARG A 131 -15.53 -3.76 -7.97
CA ARG A 131 -14.83 -3.26 -9.15
C ARG A 131 -15.80 -2.61 -10.15
N ARG A 132 -15.25 -1.76 -11.03
CA ARG A 132 -15.96 -1.08 -12.14
C ARG A 132 -17.03 -0.07 -11.71
N ILE A 133 -16.97 0.39 -10.45
CA ILE A 133 -17.87 1.46 -9.95
C ILE A 133 -17.09 2.75 -9.64
N GLY A 134 -15.80 2.83 -10.04
CA GLY A 134 -15.00 4.05 -9.94
C GLY A 134 -14.10 4.13 -8.71
N ILE A 135 -13.96 3.08 -7.90
CA ILE A 135 -13.15 3.10 -6.67
C ILE A 135 -11.68 3.38 -6.97
N ALA A 136 -11.06 2.67 -7.92
CA ALA A 136 -9.66 2.89 -8.27
C ALA A 136 -9.40 4.32 -8.76
N LYS A 137 -10.33 4.87 -9.57
CA LYS A 137 -10.26 6.27 -10.02
C LYS A 137 -10.34 7.24 -8.83
N ALA A 138 -11.28 7.02 -7.92
CA ALA A 138 -11.44 7.88 -6.75
C ALA A 138 -10.21 7.84 -5.81
N LEU A 139 -9.60 6.67 -5.64
CA LEU A 139 -8.35 6.51 -4.91
C LEU A 139 -7.20 7.29 -5.58
N LEU A 140 -7.06 7.18 -6.89
CA LEU A 140 -6.06 7.92 -7.66
C LEU A 140 -6.29 9.44 -7.58
N ASP A 141 -7.53 9.89 -7.75
CA ASP A 141 -7.89 11.31 -7.64
C ASP A 141 -7.54 11.85 -6.25
N CYS A 142 -7.80 11.09 -5.20
CA CYS A 142 -7.44 11.46 -3.83
C CYS A 142 -5.92 11.56 -3.64
N ALA A 143 -5.15 10.62 -4.17
CA ALA A 143 -3.69 10.66 -4.13
C ALA A 143 -3.13 11.88 -4.88
N CYS A 144 -3.68 12.20 -6.05
CA CYS A 144 -3.28 13.38 -6.84
C CYS A 144 -3.60 14.69 -6.11
N GLN A 145 -4.77 14.79 -5.50
CA GLN A 145 -5.14 15.97 -4.71
C GLN A 145 -4.24 16.14 -3.49
N TYR A 146 -3.93 15.03 -2.80
CA TYR A 146 -3.01 15.03 -1.68
C TYR A 146 -1.61 15.49 -2.11
N ALA A 147 -1.09 14.97 -3.21
CA ALA A 147 0.21 15.37 -3.74
C ALA A 147 0.26 16.86 -4.06
N LYS A 148 -0.75 17.38 -4.74
CA LYS A 148 -0.87 18.79 -5.08
C LYS A 148 -0.93 19.68 -3.84
N LYS A 149 -1.72 19.29 -2.85
CA LYS A 149 -1.89 20.04 -1.60
C LYS A 149 -0.64 20.04 -0.73
N ASN A 150 0.17 19.00 -0.79
CA ASN A 150 1.33 18.79 0.09
C ASN A 150 2.68 19.07 -0.59
N GLY A 151 2.68 19.78 -1.73
CA GLY A 151 3.90 20.30 -2.37
C GLY A 151 4.77 19.23 -3.04
N TYR A 152 4.18 18.14 -3.51
CA TYR A 152 4.90 17.17 -4.33
C TYR A 152 5.12 17.72 -5.73
N ASP A 153 6.32 17.49 -6.28
CA ASP A 153 6.70 17.90 -7.63
C ASP A 153 6.20 16.92 -8.69
N TYR A 154 6.20 15.63 -8.34
CA TYR A 154 5.75 14.54 -9.21
C TYR A 154 4.90 13.53 -8.46
N ILE A 155 4.04 12.86 -9.23
CA ILE A 155 3.39 11.61 -8.84
C ILE A 155 3.77 10.55 -9.87
N GLU A 156 4.12 9.36 -9.41
CA GLU A 156 4.50 8.25 -10.27
C GLU A 156 3.78 6.97 -9.86
N GLY A 157 3.65 6.04 -10.77
CA GLY A 157 3.05 4.73 -10.53
C GLY A 157 3.93 3.61 -11.03
N TYR A 158 3.81 2.45 -10.39
CA TYR A 158 4.51 1.22 -10.75
C TYR A 158 3.47 0.16 -11.13
N PRO A 159 3.06 0.10 -12.40
CA PRO A 159 2.13 -0.94 -12.84
C PRO A 159 2.82 -2.30 -12.79
N SER A 160 2.12 -3.30 -12.27
CA SER A 160 2.56 -4.70 -12.18
C SER A 160 1.81 -5.57 -13.17
#